data_ac1aef87062a5f6c235d7593b5a3fe27
#
_entry.id   ac1aef87062a5f6c235d7593b5a3fe27
#
_cell.length_a   1.000
_cell.length_b   1.000
_cell.length_c   1.000
_cell.angle_alpha   90.00
_cell.angle_beta   90.00
_cell.angle_gamma   90.00
#
_symmetry.space_group_name_H-M   'P 1'
#
loop_
_entity.id
_entity.type
_entity.pdbx_description
1 polymer ?
#
loop_
_entity_poly.entity_id
_entity_poly.type
_entity_poly.pdbx_seq_one_letter_code
_entity_poly.pdbx_strand_id
1 'polypeptide(L)'
;MSHPTPEAVPAPRPVRALLPGNLIRVPFVQQRQDFSCGAAATLLLMRYWRVDAYENATESDLYEPLRTTRANGTEPEPMVELFRRSGLAADYRTGSVRVDDLERAVVAGEPPIVDLQAWSDHGAPWAQTWDAGHYVVMVGFDEELLYFADPSRASPSGYAFLRRGELDDRWHDLSGEYDTPLEHMSIFVRGGKPWVPTGAAPSYATKLG
;
A
#
# COMPACT_ATOMS: atom_id res chain seq x y z
N MET A 1 -23.55 -10.19 47.50
CA MET A 1 -22.68 -11.10 46.72
C MET A 1 -22.23 -10.32 45.49
N SER A 2 -20.97 -9.89 45.49
CA SER A 2 -20.40 -9.13 44.37
C SER A 2 -19.91 -10.11 43.29
N HIS A 3 -20.45 -10.02 42.08
CA HIS A 3 -19.95 -10.79 40.94
C HIS A 3 -18.59 -10.22 40.52
N PRO A 4 -17.57 -11.05 40.32
CA PRO A 4 -16.30 -10.59 39.75
C PRO A 4 -16.53 -10.11 38.32
N THR A 5 -16.02 -8.92 38.01
CA THR A 5 -15.97 -8.40 36.63
C THR A 5 -15.10 -9.33 35.82
N PRO A 6 -15.53 -9.79 34.64
CA PRO A 6 -14.68 -10.62 33.77
C PRO A 6 -13.43 -9.84 33.38
N GLU A 7 -12.27 -10.45 33.63
CA GLU A 7 -10.97 -9.92 33.23
C GLU A 7 -10.90 -9.84 31.69
N ALA A 8 -10.60 -8.66 31.17
CA ALA A 8 -10.53 -8.45 29.75
C ALA A 8 -9.39 -9.31 29.15
N VAL A 9 -9.73 -10.23 28.27
CA VAL A 9 -8.73 -11.01 27.50
C VAL A 9 -7.87 -10.04 26.72
N PRO A 10 -6.53 -10.00 26.90
CA PRO A 10 -5.67 -9.10 26.14
C PRO A 10 -5.77 -9.41 24.64
N ALA A 11 -5.87 -8.36 23.83
CA ALA A 11 -5.88 -8.50 22.39
C ALA A 11 -4.63 -9.27 21.91
N PRO A 12 -4.76 -10.17 20.92
CA PRO A 12 -3.62 -10.92 20.39
C PRO A 12 -2.54 -9.95 19.89
N ARG A 13 -1.29 -10.25 20.21
CA ARG A 13 -0.16 -9.44 19.75
C ARG A 13 -0.05 -9.55 18.22
N PRO A 14 0.16 -8.44 17.51
CA PRO A 14 0.33 -8.49 16.06
C PRO A 14 1.53 -9.36 15.67
N VAL A 15 1.34 -10.18 14.65
CA VAL A 15 2.42 -10.97 14.06
C VAL A 15 3.43 -10.02 13.42
N ARG A 16 4.73 -10.24 13.65
CA ARG A 16 5.83 -9.40 13.17
C ARG A 16 6.85 -10.22 12.41
N ALA A 17 7.43 -9.60 11.37
CA ALA A 17 8.59 -10.12 10.65
C ALA A 17 9.72 -9.09 10.66
N LEU A 18 10.97 -9.55 10.59
CA LEU A 18 12.11 -8.66 10.36
C LEU A 18 12.06 -8.12 8.94
N LEU A 19 12.55 -6.90 8.74
CA LEU A 19 12.62 -6.31 7.40
C LEU A 19 13.75 -6.95 6.58
N PRO A 20 13.57 -7.13 5.26
CA PRO A 20 14.55 -7.78 4.40
C PRO A 20 15.73 -6.84 4.09
N GLY A 21 16.86 -7.42 3.70
CA GLY A 21 18.06 -6.66 3.36
C GLY A 21 17.94 -5.82 2.08
N ASN A 22 17.00 -6.15 1.20
CA ASN A 22 16.71 -5.43 -0.04
C ASN A 22 15.60 -4.39 0.10
N LEU A 23 15.25 -4.01 1.34
CA LEU A 23 14.17 -3.05 1.59
C LEU A 23 14.44 -1.69 0.96
N ILE A 24 13.56 -1.25 0.09
CA ILE A 24 13.49 0.14 -0.35
C ILE A 24 12.87 0.96 0.80
N ARG A 25 13.66 1.83 1.40
CA ARG A 25 13.12 2.78 2.38
C ARG A 25 12.41 3.91 1.66
N VAL A 26 11.22 4.24 2.12
CA VAL A 26 10.39 5.29 1.53
C VAL A 26 10.03 6.36 2.57
N PRO A 27 9.76 7.62 2.14
CA PRO A 27 9.25 8.66 3.04
C PRO A 27 7.81 8.33 3.39
N PHE A 28 7.59 7.72 4.55
CA PHE A 28 6.30 7.20 4.95
C PHE A 28 5.22 8.28 5.04
N VAL A 29 4.04 7.97 4.51
CA VAL A 29 2.83 8.79 4.59
C VAL A 29 1.70 7.95 5.17
N GLN A 30 1.19 8.34 6.33
CA GLN A 30 0.03 7.68 6.93
C GLN A 30 -1.25 8.32 6.42
N GLN A 31 -2.21 7.49 5.98
CA GLN A 31 -3.54 7.95 5.60
C GLN A 31 -4.31 8.50 6.82
N ARG A 32 -5.08 9.54 6.61
CA ARG A 32 -5.90 10.18 7.65
C ARG A 32 -7.35 9.72 7.66
N GLN A 33 -7.84 9.28 6.51
CA GLN A 33 -9.21 8.83 6.31
C GLN A 33 -9.22 7.37 5.84
N ASP A 34 -10.30 6.66 6.08
CA ASP A 34 -10.42 5.24 5.72
C ASP A 34 -10.42 5.02 4.20
N PHE A 35 -10.77 6.04 3.42
CA PHE A 35 -10.84 6.03 1.96
C PHE A 35 -9.61 6.60 1.25
N SER A 36 -8.55 7.03 1.96
CA SER A 36 -7.49 7.84 1.39
C SER A 36 -6.15 7.13 1.17
N CYS A 37 -6.16 5.78 1.17
CA CYS A 37 -4.95 4.98 0.95
C CYS A 37 -4.27 5.27 -0.39
N GLY A 38 -5.03 5.45 -1.48
CA GLY A 38 -4.49 5.81 -2.80
C GLY A 38 -3.83 7.20 -2.82
N ALA A 39 -4.41 8.19 -2.14
CA ALA A 39 -3.80 9.50 -2.00
C ALA A 39 -2.50 9.45 -1.19
N ALA A 40 -2.50 8.68 -0.09
CA ALA A 40 -1.31 8.49 0.73
C ALA A 40 -0.19 7.74 -0.01
N ALA A 41 -0.52 6.66 -0.73
CA ALA A 41 0.43 5.91 -1.57
C ALA A 41 1.01 6.77 -2.70
N THR A 42 0.17 7.60 -3.34
CA THR A 42 0.61 8.55 -4.36
C THR A 42 1.58 9.59 -3.78
N LEU A 43 1.23 10.22 -2.66
CA LEU A 43 2.09 11.21 -2.01
C LEU A 43 3.42 10.60 -1.56
N LEU A 44 3.39 9.37 -1.04
CA LEU A 44 4.60 8.62 -0.67
C LEU A 44 5.55 8.51 -1.86
N LEU A 45 5.06 8.10 -3.04
CA LEU A 45 5.90 7.98 -4.24
C LEU A 45 6.31 9.32 -4.83
N MET A 46 5.48 10.37 -4.77
CA MET A 46 5.89 11.73 -5.15
C MET A 46 7.09 12.19 -4.33
N ARG A 47 7.11 11.95 -3.03
CA ARG A 47 8.23 12.25 -2.15
C ARG A 47 9.42 11.33 -2.36
N TYR A 48 9.17 10.05 -2.62
CA TYR A 48 10.23 9.09 -2.94
C TYR A 48 11.01 9.51 -4.20
N TRP A 49 10.31 9.97 -5.22
CA TRP A 49 10.92 10.47 -6.45
C TRP A 49 11.31 11.97 -6.38
N ARG A 50 11.20 12.58 -5.18
CA ARG A 50 11.62 13.96 -4.91
C ARG A 50 10.99 14.99 -5.85
N VAL A 51 9.68 14.87 -6.03
CA VAL A 51 8.90 15.88 -6.76
C VAL A 51 8.69 17.08 -5.83
N ASP A 52 9.41 18.17 -6.06
CA ASP A 52 9.51 19.32 -5.14
C ASP A 52 8.15 19.88 -4.72
N ALA A 53 7.17 19.91 -5.65
CA ALA A 53 5.82 20.39 -5.38
C ALA A 53 5.09 19.62 -4.25
N TYR A 54 5.53 18.38 -3.93
CA TYR A 54 4.88 17.52 -2.95
C TYR A 54 5.70 17.29 -1.67
N GLU A 55 6.86 17.94 -1.54
CA GLU A 55 7.71 17.79 -0.34
C GLU A 55 6.93 18.11 0.95
N ASN A 56 6.20 19.23 0.95
CA ASN A 56 5.42 19.70 2.10
C ASN A 56 3.91 19.47 1.95
N ALA A 57 3.43 18.82 0.89
CA ALA A 57 2.03 18.53 0.69
C ALA A 57 1.51 17.54 1.75
N THR A 58 0.25 17.62 2.09
CA THR A 58 -0.47 16.62 2.88
C THR A 58 -1.25 15.68 1.96
N GLU A 59 -1.69 14.53 2.46
CA GLU A 59 -2.49 13.62 1.62
C GLU A 59 -3.79 14.28 1.14
N SER A 60 -4.39 15.17 1.95
CA SER A 60 -5.63 15.88 1.59
C SER A 60 -5.45 16.86 0.44
N ASP A 61 -4.25 17.37 0.20
CA ASP A 61 -3.94 18.23 -0.95
C ASP A 61 -4.00 17.45 -2.28
N LEU A 62 -4.00 16.12 -2.20
CA LEU A 62 -4.10 15.25 -3.36
C LEU A 62 -5.55 14.80 -3.66
N TYR A 63 -6.52 15.03 -2.77
CA TYR A 63 -7.89 14.53 -2.98
C TYR A 63 -8.53 15.11 -4.25
N GLU A 64 -8.41 16.41 -4.46
CA GLU A 64 -8.98 17.06 -5.65
C GLU A 64 -8.28 16.61 -6.94
N PRO A 65 -6.93 16.68 -7.10
CA PRO A 65 -6.27 16.23 -8.31
C PRO A 65 -6.38 14.73 -8.58
N LEU A 66 -6.62 13.91 -7.57
CA LEU A 66 -6.84 12.47 -7.69
C LEU A 66 -8.32 12.09 -7.79
N ARG A 67 -9.23 13.04 -7.66
CA ARG A 67 -10.69 12.81 -7.58
C ARG A 67 -11.04 11.83 -6.46
N THR A 68 -10.24 11.81 -5.39
CA THR A 68 -10.47 10.93 -4.23
C THR A 68 -11.75 11.29 -3.52
N THR A 69 -12.63 10.33 -3.32
CA THR A 69 -13.90 10.51 -2.63
C THR A 69 -14.09 9.51 -1.50
N ARG A 70 -14.96 9.81 -0.56
CA ARG A 70 -15.33 8.86 0.49
C ARG A 70 -16.05 7.62 -0.07
N ALA A 71 -16.78 7.77 -1.15
CA ALA A 71 -17.59 6.69 -1.72
C ALA A 71 -16.72 5.69 -2.51
N ASN A 72 -15.77 6.22 -3.30
CA ASN A 72 -15.05 5.42 -4.30
C ASN A 72 -13.54 5.30 -4.02
N GLY A 73 -13.03 5.90 -2.92
CA GLY A 73 -11.58 5.95 -2.72
C GLY A 73 -10.88 6.76 -3.81
N THR A 74 -9.84 6.18 -4.40
CA THR A 74 -9.02 6.78 -5.47
C THR A 74 -8.90 5.79 -6.63
N GLU A 75 -9.30 6.19 -7.84
CA GLU A 75 -9.14 5.38 -9.05
C GLU A 75 -7.67 5.38 -9.53
N PRO A 76 -7.20 4.32 -10.22
CA PRO A 76 -5.82 4.23 -10.67
C PRO A 76 -5.45 5.23 -11.77
N GLU A 77 -6.38 5.59 -12.69
CA GLU A 77 -6.12 6.51 -13.80
C GLU A 77 -5.73 7.92 -13.31
N PRO A 78 -6.46 8.57 -12.38
CA PRO A 78 -6.04 9.85 -11.81
C PRO A 78 -4.66 9.80 -11.15
N MET A 79 -4.29 8.68 -10.51
CA MET A 79 -2.95 8.51 -9.92
C MET A 79 -1.88 8.54 -11.01
N VAL A 80 -2.04 7.76 -12.07
CA VAL A 80 -1.11 7.73 -13.21
C VAL A 80 -1.03 9.08 -13.90
N GLU A 81 -2.17 9.75 -14.13
CA GLU A 81 -2.21 11.09 -14.71
C GLU A 81 -1.42 12.09 -13.86
N LEU A 82 -1.58 12.05 -12.54
CA LEU A 82 -0.87 12.94 -11.63
C LEU A 82 0.64 12.69 -11.63
N PHE A 83 1.09 11.43 -11.61
CA PHE A 83 2.50 11.09 -11.73
C PHE A 83 3.09 11.63 -13.04
N ARG A 84 2.42 11.42 -14.17
CA ARG A 84 2.88 11.88 -15.48
C ARG A 84 2.96 13.41 -15.58
N ARG A 85 1.95 14.12 -15.09
CA ARG A 85 1.95 15.60 -15.02
C ARG A 85 3.06 16.13 -14.13
N SER A 86 3.50 15.36 -13.16
CA SER A 86 4.60 15.68 -12.26
C SER A 86 5.98 15.33 -12.79
N GLY A 87 6.08 14.90 -14.06
CA GLY A 87 7.34 14.58 -14.74
C GLY A 87 7.87 13.16 -14.48
N LEU A 88 7.04 12.28 -13.89
CA LEU A 88 7.38 10.87 -13.69
C LEU A 88 6.84 10.02 -14.84
N ALA A 89 7.53 8.94 -15.19
CA ALA A 89 6.94 7.90 -16.03
C ALA A 89 6.04 7.02 -15.14
N ALA A 90 4.80 6.80 -15.56
CA ALA A 90 3.87 5.97 -14.84
C ALA A 90 2.91 5.25 -15.77
N ASP A 91 2.58 4.00 -15.43
CA ASP A 91 1.50 3.23 -16.04
C ASP A 91 0.87 2.30 -14.99
N TYR A 92 -0.43 2.04 -15.10
CA TYR A 92 -1.02 0.94 -14.38
C TYR A 92 -1.31 -0.23 -15.30
N ARG A 93 -1.29 -1.42 -14.75
CA ARG A 93 -1.55 -2.68 -15.45
C ARG A 93 -2.48 -3.53 -14.63
N THR A 94 -3.32 -4.29 -15.28
CA THR A 94 -4.26 -5.22 -14.67
C THR A 94 -4.29 -6.55 -15.43
N GLY A 95 -4.70 -7.64 -14.78
CA GLY A 95 -4.93 -8.96 -15.35
C GLY A 95 -3.67 -9.78 -15.69
N SER A 96 -2.55 -9.15 -15.98
CA SER A 96 -1.34 -9.86 -16.46
C SER A 96 -0.09 -9.66 -15.59
N VAL A 97 -0.17 -8.86 -14.55
CA VAL A 97 0.96 -8.60 -13.64
C VAL A 97 1.21 -9.83 -12.77
N ARG A 98 2.48 -10.17 -12.59
CA ARG A 98 2.93 -11.26 -11.74
C ARG A 98 3.78 -10.74 -10.59
N VAL A 99 3.93 -11.54 -9.55
CA VAL A 99 4.83 -11.22 -8.42
C VAL A 99 6.25 -10.91 -8.91
N ASP A 100 6.76 -11.66 -9.89
CA ASP A 100 8.08 -11.41 -10.49
C ASP A 100 8.21 -10.01 -11.13
N ASP A 101 7.11 -9.42 -11.65
CA ASP A 101 7.12 -8.06 -12.19
C ASP A 101 7.30 -7.02 -11.08
N LEU A 102 6.63 -7.24 -9.94
CA LEU A 102 6.77 -6.40 -8.75
C LEU A 102 8.18 -6.49 -8.18
N GLU A 103 8.73 -7.71 -8.08
CA GLU A 103 10.08 -7.94 -7.59
C GLU A 103 11.14 -7.29 -8.46
N ARG A 104 11.01 -7.41 -9.78
CA ARG A 104 11.90 -6.72 -10.73
C ARG A 104 11.85 -5.21 -10.55
N ALA A 105 10.68 -4.64 -10.32
CA ALA A 105 10.53 -3.21 -10.04
C ALA A 105 11.23 -2.83 -8.71
N VAL A 106 11.05 -3.62 -7.65
CA VAL A 106 11.74 -3.42 -6.37
C VAL A 106 13.26 -3.51 -6.53
N VAL A 107 13.78 -4.52 -7.25
CA VAL A 107 15.22 -4.66 -7.53
C VAL A 107 15.76 -3.47 -8.32
N ALA A 108 14.96 -2.89 -9.22
CA ALA A 108 15.30 -1.67 -9.95
C ALA A 108 15.25 -0.38 -9.10
N GLY A 109 14.79 -0.45 -7.85
CA GLY A 109 14.57 0.73 -7.01
C GLY A 109 13.31 1.51 -7.38
N GLU A 110 12.35 0.87 -8.02
CA GLU A 110 11.11 1.42 -8.54
C GLU A 110 9.91 0.81 -7.78
N PRO A 111 9.64 1.19 -6.52
CA PRO A 111 8.60 0.55 -5.70
C PRO A 111 7.22 0.71 -6.33
N PRO A 112 6.51 -0.39 -6.71
CA PRO A 112 5.20 -0.30 -7.32
C PRO A 112 4.10 -0.13 -6.27
N ILE A 113 3.00 0.53 -6.64
CA ILE A 113 1.75 0.50 -5.87
C ILE A 113 0.99 -0.77 -6.26
N VAL A 114 0.44 -1.44 -5.27
CA VAL A 114 -0.38 -2.65 -5.42
C VAL A 114 -1.74 -2.39 -4.79
N ASP A 115 -2.80 -2.77 -5.46
CA ASP A 115 -4.16 -2.75 -4.94
C ASP A 115 -4.58 -4.15 -4.54
N LEU A 116 -5.01 -4.34 -3.30
CA LEU A 116 -5.30 -5.66 -2.77
C LEU A 116 -6.32 -5.63 -1.63
N GLN A 117 -6.94 -6.76 -1.32
CA GLN A 117 -7.81 -6.90 -0.17
C GLN A 117 -7.00 -6.95 1.13
N ALA A 118 -7.12 -5.93 1.98
CA ALA A 118 -6.32 -5.81 3.20
C ALA A 118 -7.00 -6.44 4.43
N TRP A 119 -8.32 -6.39 4.49
CA TRP A 119 -9.09 -6.89 5.62
C TRP A 119 -10.14 -7.89 5.15
N SER A 120 -10.34 -8.97 5.94
CA SER A 120 -11.40 -9.94 5.70
C SER A 120 -12.36 -9.91 6.88
N ASP A 121 -13.60 -9.63 6.61
CA ASP A 121 -14.65 -9.73 7.61
C ASP A 121 -14.94 -11.19 7.93
N HIS A 122 -14.87 -11.52 9.22
CA HIS A 122 -15.30 -12.82 9.78
C HIS A 122 -14.62 -14.07 9.18
N GLY A 123 -13.40 -13.97 8.65
CA GLY A 123 -12.63 -15.11 8.17
C GLY A 123 -13.11 -15.66 6.82
N ALA A 124 -13.78 -14.85 6.00
CA ALA A 124 -14.06 -15.18 4.62
C ALA A 124 -12.76 -15.45 3.84
N PRO A 125 -12.76 -16.39 2.88
CA PRO A 125 -11.60 -16.58 2.01
C PRO A 125 -11.27 -15.28 1.25
N TRP A 126 -9.99 -14.95 1.16
CA TRP A 126 -9.55 -13.73 0.49
C TRP A 126 -10.07 -13.61 -0.95
N ALA A 127 -10.04 -14.70 -1.72
CA ALA A 127 -10.55 -14.73 -3.09
C ALA A 127 -12.07 -14.43 -3.23
N GLN A 128 -12.78 -14.31 -2.11
CA GLN A 128 -14.20 -13.96 -2.07
C GLN A 128 -14.48 -12.62 -1.40
N THR A 129 -13.43 -11.92 -0.95
CA THR A 129 -13.50 -10.60 -0.32
C THR A 129 -13.29 -9.52 -1.39
N TRP A 130 -14.24 -8.58 -1.56
CA TRP A 130 -14.21 -7.54 -2.60
C TRP A 130 -14.55 -6.15 -2.08
N ASP A 131 -14.63 -5.98 -0.78
CA ASP A 131 -15.08 -4.76 -0.10
C ASP A 131 -14.03 -4.13 0.82
N ALA A 132 -12.80 -4.66 0.78
CA ALA A 132 -11.70 -4.23 1.62
C ALA A 132 -10.45 -3.83 0.82
N GLY A 133 -10.66 -3.22 -0.36
CA GLY A 133 -9.61 -2.73 -1.25
C GLY A 133 -8.67 -1.74 -0.57
N HIS A 134 -7.37 -1.90 -0.83
CA HIS A 134 -6.36 -1.11 -0.18
C HIS A 134 -5.08 -0.95 -1.01
N TYR A 135 -4.68 0.30 -1.21
CA TYR A 135 -3.41 0.62 -1.85
C TYR A 135 -2.24 0.54 -0.88
N VAL A 136 -1.26 -0.29 -1.21
CA VAL A 136 0.03 -0.40 -0.53
C VAL A 136 1.17 -0.23 -1.52
N VAL A 137 2.37 0.08 -1.06
CA VAL A 137 3.56 0.21 -1.92
C VAL A 137 4.51 -0.93 -1.62
N MET A 138 4.77 -1.83 -2.60
CA MET A 138 5.73 -2.91 -2.39
C MET A 138 7.15 -2.36 -2.33
N VAL A 139 7.88 -2.72 -1.26
CA VAL A 139 9.20 -2.13 -0.95
C VAL A 139 10.30 -3.15 -0.69
N GLY A 140 9.97 -4.43 -0.68
CA GLY A 140 10.96 -5.49 -0.44
C GLY A 140 10.34 -6.87 -0.53
N PHE A 141 11.19 -7.88 -0.52
CA PHE A 141 10.78 -9.28 -0.51
C PHE A 141 11.92 -10.19 -0.05
N ASP A 142 11.56 -11.40 0.37
CA ASP A 142 12.47 -12.52 0.57
C ASP A 142 11.86 -13.81 0.00
N GLU A 143 12.36 -14.97 0.35
CA GLU A 143 11.89 -16.26 -0.18
C GLU A 143 10.42 -16.56 0.22
N GLU A 144 9.97 -16.08 1.38
CA GLU A 144 8.65 -16.39 1.93
C GLU A 144 7.68 -15.19 1.93
N LEU A 145 8.20 -13.97 2.07
CA LEU A 145 7.41 -12.77 2.37
C LEU A 145 7.57 -11.67 1.32
N LEU A 146 6.51 -10.92 1.13
CA LEU A 146 6.47 -9.66 0.39
C LEU A 146 6.25 -8.54 1.40
N TYR A 147 6.98 -7.44 1.28
CA TYR A 147 6.96 -6.33 2.22
C TYR A 147 6.42 -5.06 1.56
N PHE A 148 5.58 -4.36 2.28
CA PHE A 148 4.88 -3.18 1.79
C PHE A 148 5.06 -2.00 2.75
N ALA A 149 5.17 -0.79 2.22
CA ALA A 149 4.83 0.41 2.96
C ALA A 149 3.30 0.53 2.95
N ASP A 150 2.71 0.44 4.12
CA ASP A 150 1.27 0.41 4.32
C ASP A 150 0.81 1.74 4.94
N PRO A 151 0.04 2.58 4.21
CA PRO A 151 -0.41 3.86 4.71
C PRO A 151 -1.45 3.74 5.83
N SER A 152 -2.00 2.56 6.08
CA SER A 152 -3.03 2.37 7.09
C SER A 152 -2.50 2.58 8.52
N ARG A 153 -3.41 2.89 9.45
CA ARG A 153 -3.09 2.97 10.87
C ARG A 153 -2.88 1.61 11.54
N ALA A 154 -3.22 0.53 10.84
CA ALA A 154 -3.03 -0.83 11.32
C ALA A 154 -1.55 -1.26 11.34
N SER A 155 -0.68 -0.56 10.60
CA SER A 155 0.76 -0.83 10.53
C SER A 155 1.59 0.17 11.34
N PRO A 156 1.82 -0.03 12.64
CA PRO A 156 2.48 0.95 13.52
C PRO A 156 3.92 1.31 13.11
N SER A 157 4.61 0.39 12.40
CA SER A 157 5.95 0.64 11.86
C SER A 157 5.92 1.35 10.50
N GLY A 158 4.74 1.50 9.88
CA GLY A 158 4.57 1.93 8.50
C GLY A 158 4.89 0.82 7.48
N TYR A 159 5.26 -0.37 7.95
CA TYR A 159 5.55 -1.52 7.09
C TYR A 159 4.68 -2.72 7.44
N ALA A 160 4.15 -3.35 6.39
CA ALA A 160 3.38 -4.58 6.49
C ALA A 160 4.04 -5.70 5.67
N PHE A 161 3.62 -6.94 5.90
CA PHE A 161 4.04 -8.09 5.09
C PHE A 161 2.87 -9.03 4.80
N LEU A 162 2.99 -9.74 3.70
CA LEU A 162 2.17 -10.91 3.33
C LEU A 162 3.07 -12.10 3.02
N ARG A 163 2.55 -13.31 3.16
CA ARG A 163 3.18 -14.47 2.54
C ARG A 163 2.99 -14.40 1.03
N ARG A 164 3.99 -14.83 0.26
CA ARG A 164 3.92 -14.86 -1.21
C ARG A 164 2.64 -15.53 -1.72
N GLY A 165 2.30 -16.70 -1.20
CA GLY A 165 1.11 -17.44 -1.60
C GLY A 165 -0.23 -16.82 -1.18
N GLU A 166 -0.21 -15.78 -0.32
CA GLU A 166 -1.44 -15.05 0.04
C GLU A 166 -1.75 -13.92 -0.95
N LEU A 167 -0.77 -13.45 -1.73
CA LEU A 167 -0.99 -12.27 -2.58
C LEU A 167 -1.98 -12.57 -3.71
N ASP A 168 -1.87 -13.70 -4.40
CA ASP A 168 -2.76 -14.04 -5.52
C ASP A 168 -4.24 -14.06 -5.10
N ASP A 169 -4.53 -14.58 -3.90
CA ASP A 169 -5.90 -14.61 -3.35
C ASP A 169 -6.42 -13.24 -2.94
N ARG A 170 -5.53 -12.26 -2.71
CA ARG A 170 -5.86 -10.90 -2.26
C ARG A 170 -5.75 -9.85 -3.36
N TRP A 171 -5.07 -10.16 -4.47
CA TRP A 171 -4.67 -9.18 -5.47
C TRP A 171 -5.77 -8.87 -6.47
N HIS A 172 -6.85 -8.36 -5.96
CA HIS A 172 -8.02 -7.93 -6.71
C HIS A 172 -8.78 -6.85 -5.94
N ASP A 173 -9.54 -6.04 -6.65
CA ASP A 173 -10.48 -5.05 -6.12
C ASP A 173 -11.55 -4.71 -7.16
N LEU A 174 -12.47 -3.82 -6.79
CA LEU A 174 -13.43 -3.20 -7.70
C LEU A 174 -13.06 -1.75 -7.93
N SER A 175 -13.15 -1.27 -9.18
CA SER A 175 -13.19 0.16 -9.44
C SER A 175 -14.40 0.75 -8.72
N GLY A 176 -14.18 1.73 -7.85
CA GLY A 176 -15.25 2.32 -7.06
C GLY A 176 -16.27 3.12 -7.88
N GLU A 177 -15.89 3.56 -9.08
CA GLU A 177 -16.78 4.31 -9.98
C GLU A 177 -17.64 3.38 -10.87
N TYR A 178 -17.08 2.24 -11.29
CA TYR A 178 -17.70 1.41 -12.33
C TYR A 178 -18.00 -0.03 -11.89
N ASP A 179 -17.72 -0.42 -10.66
CA ASP A 179 -17.80 -1.80 -10.16
C ASP A 179 -17.09 -2.82 -11.09
N THR A 180 -16.00 -2.36 -11.74
CA THR A 180 -15.25 -3.19 -12.68
C THR A 180 -14.14 -3.93 -11.93
N PRO A 181 -14.00 -5.25 -12.08
CA PRO A 181 -12.92 -6.00 -11.45
C PRO A 181 -11.53 -5.51 -11.89
N LEU A 182 -10.67 -5.24 -10.92
CA LEU A 182 -9.28 -4.86 -11.05
C LEU A 182 -8.40 -6.00 -10.53
N GLU A 183 -8.25 -7.05 -11.32
CA GLU A 183 -7.41 -8.20 -10.95
C GLU A 183 -5.94 -7.91 -11.20
N HIS A 184 -5.06 -8.25 -10.24
CA HIS A 184 -3.60 -8.07 -10.33
C HIS A 184 -3.21 -6.62 -10.71
N MET A 185 -3.96 -5.64 -10.19
CA MET A 185 -3.72 -4.24 -10.50
C MET A 185 -2.48 -3.70 -9.78
N SER A 186 -1.62 -3.05 -10.54
CA SER A 186 -0.44 -2.37 -10.01
C SER A 186 -0.09 -1.13 -10.81
N ILE A 187 0.43 -0.12 -10.12
CA ILE A 187 0.94 1.10 -10.73
C ILE A 187 2.47 1.10 -10.63
N PHE A 188 3.13 1.15 -11.78
CA PHE A 188 4.58 1.25 -11.90
C PHE A 188 4.96 2.70 -12.12
N VAL A 189 5.85 3.22 -11.26
CA VAL A 189 6.27 4.62 -11.29
C VAL A 189 7.79 4.71 -11.32
N ARG A 190 8.31 5.50 -12.25
CA ARG A 190 9.74 5.72 -12.44
C ARG A 190 10.06 7.20 -12.46
N GLY A 191 11.08 7.60 -11.68
CA GLY A 191 11.62 8.95 -11.62
C GLY A 191 13.13 9.01 -11.84
N GLY A 192 13.71 10.20 -11.68
CA GLY A 192 15.14 10.40 -11.90
C GLY A 192 16.01 10.04 -10.70
N LYS A 193 15.69 10.57 -9.54
CA LYS A 193 16.50 10.38 -8.31
C LYS A 193 15.61 10.00 -7.14
N PRO A 194 15.81 8.84 -6.54
CA PRO A 194 15.06 8.46 -5.36
C PRO A 194 15.49 9.28 -4.13
N TRP A 195 14.59 9.37 -3.17
CA TRP A 195 14.85 9.91 -1.86
C TRP A 195 15.91 9.05 -1.14
N VAL A 196 16.83 9.75 -0.44
CA VAL A 196 17.84 9.09 0.37
C VAL A 196 17.41 9.13 1.83
N PRO A 197 17.25 7.99 2.49
CA PRO A 197 16.78 7.94 3.86
C PRO A 197 17.82 8.52 4.84
N THR A 198 17.35 9.36 5.77
CA THR A 198 18.10 9.85 6.91
C THR A 198 17.58 9.17 8.18
N GLY A 199 18.48 8.70 9.05
CA GLY A 199 18.10 8.03 10.31
C GLY A 199 17.98 6.51 10.21
N ALA A 200 17.62 5.87 11.34
CA ALA A 200 17.50 4.42 11.44
C ALA A 200 16.27 3.88 10.69
N ALA A 201 16.39 2.71 10.10
CA ALA A 201 15.23 1.98 9.55
C ALA A 201 14.35 1.46 10.70
N PRO A 202 13.04 1.32 10.51
CA PRO A 202 12.21 0.46 11.34
C PRO A 202 12.80 -0.97 11.37
N SER A 203 12.58 -1.68 12.45
CA SER A 203 13.20 -3.02 12.62
C SER A 203 12.27 -4.17 12.22
N TYR A 204 10.99 -3.90 11.98
CA TYR A 204 10.01 -4.94 11.70
C TYR A 204 8.86 -4.43 10.81
N ALA A 205 8.17 -5.37 10.18
CA ALA A 205 6.86 -5.20 9.57
C ALA A 205 5.81 -5.97 10.39
N THR A 206 4.54 -5.54 10.33
CA THR A 206 3.39 -6.26 10.89
C THR A 206 2.66 -7.03 9.78
N LYS A 207 2.00 -8.15 10.12
CA LYS A 207 1.18 -8.85 9.13
C LYS A 207 0.06 -7.91 8.66
N LEU A 208 -0.19 -7.84 7.35
CA LEU A 208 -1.25 -7.05 6.75
C LEU A 208 -2.61 -7.75 6.98
N GLY A 209 -3.53 -7.06 7.61
CA GLY A 209 -4.89 -7.54 7.86
C GLY A 209 -5.09 -8.46 9.03
#